data_f42e6e4ef20c5542801eb38d36ac8dff
#
_entry.id   f42e6e4ef20c5542801eb38d36ac8dff
#
_cell.length_a   1.000
_cell.length_b   1.000
_cell.length_c   1.000
_cell.angle_alpha   90.00
_cell.angle_beta   90.00
_cell.angle_gamma   90.00
#
_symmetry.space_group_name_H-M   'P 1'
#
loop_
_entity.id
_entity.type
_entity.pdbx_description
1 polymer ?
#
loop_
_entity_poly.entity_id
_entity_poly.type
_entity_poly.pdbx_seq_one_letter_code
_entity_poly.pdbx_strand_id
1 'polypeptide(L)'
;MNSLYNKISWKTAAILLLISVGKLYGGADETNSISFFLLTTGLLGGMGMFLYGMEMMSDGMKVTAGNSMRSILEKLTSNKYLAVLVGAFVTMVIQSSSATTVMLVSFVNSGLLAFSQALGVILGSNIGSTVTAQIVAFKVTDYALLLIAAGSLMSLFSKKDTVKNLGFVILGFGLLFYGMKVMSDTMKPLRSDPA
;
A
#
# COMPACT_ATOMS: atom_id res chain seq x y z
N MET A 1 16.73 -3.61 -14.78
CA MET A 1 15.67 -4.61 -14.73
C MET A 1 15.98 -5.80 -13.80
N ASN A 2 17.23 -6.25 -13.66
CA ASN A 2 17.60 -7.38 -12.77
C ASN A 2 17.67 -7.07 -11.26
N SER A 3 17.73 -5.81 -10.85
CA SER A 3 17.88 -5.42 -9.44
C SER A 3 16.61 -5.60 -8.60
N LEU A 4 15.43 -5.42 -9.20
CA LEU A 4 14.14 -5.60 -8.52
C LEU A 4 13.80 -7.09 -8.32
N TYR A 5 14.15 -7.93 -9.29
CA TYR A 5 13.90 -9.38 -9.21
C TYR A 5 14.70 -10.05 -8.09
N ASN A 6 15.93 -9.60 -7.86
CA ASN A 6 16.80 -10.13 -6.80
C ASN A 6 16.40 -9.64 -5.39
N LYS A 7 15.79 -8.44 -5.28
CA LYS A 7 15.24 -7.93 -4.02
C LYS A 7 13.95 -8.64 -3.58
N ILE A 8 13.17 -9.12 -4.53
CA ILE A 8 11.91 -9.83 -4.26
C ILE A 8 12.17 -11.27 -3.80
N SER A 9 13.19 -11.94 -4.35
CA SER A 9 13.47 -13.35 -4.13
C SER A 9 13.82 -13.70 -2.67
N TRP A 10 14.66 -12.93 -1.99
CA TRP A 10 15.03 -13.23 -0.61
C TRP A 10 13.96 -12.82 0.42
N LYS A 11 13.20 -11.76 0.14
CA LYS A 11 12.07 -11.32 0.99
C LYS A 11 10.92 -12.33 0.94
N THR A 12 10.60 -12.86 -0.23
CA THR A 12 9.58 -13.91 -0.37
C THR A 12 10.03 -15.22 0.27
N ALA A 13 11.31 -15.59 0.15
CA ALA A 13 11.87 -16.76 0.83
C ALA A 13 11.82 -16.61 2.36
N ALA A 14 12.09 -15.42 2.90
CA ALA A 14 12.00 -15.16 4.34
C ALA A 14 10.55 -15.25 4.85
N ILE A 15 9.56 -14.76 4.08
CA ILE A 15 8.14 -14.87 4.44
C ILE A 15 7.68 -16.33 4.41
N LEU A 16 8.07 -17.09 3.39
CA LEU A 16 7.75 -18.52 3.30
C LEU A 16 8.42 -19.34 4.42
N LEU A 17 9.64 -19.00 4.81
CA LEU A 17 10.34 -19.59 5.96
C LEU A 17 9.61 -19.28 7.27
N LEU A 18 9.16 -18.06 7.49
CA LEU A 18 8.37 -17.70 8.68
C LEU A 18 7.04 -18.43 8.75
N ILE A 19 6.37 -18.64 7.62
CA ILE A 19 5.12 -19.41 7.55
C ILE A 19 5.37 -20.91 7.81
N SER A 20 6.45 -21.47 7.29
CA SER A 20 6.79 -22.88 7.50
C SER A 20 7.26 -23.16 8.93
N VAL A 21 8.02 -22.25 9.55
CA VAL A 21 8.41 -22.33 10.97
C VAL A 21 7.18 -22.25 11.87
N GLY A 22 6.21 -21.38 11.55
CA GLY A 22 4.94 -21.30 12.29
C GLY A 22 4.14 -22.61 12.29
N LYS A 23 4.17 -23.39 11.18
CA LYS A 23 3.52 -24.69 11.10
C LYS A 23 4.24 -25.82 11.87
N LEU A 24 5.58 -25.76 11.95
CA LEU A 24 6.39 -26.77 12.67
C LEU A 24 6.24 -26.68 14.19
N TYR A 25 5.99 -25.50 14.73
CA TYR A 25 5.85 -25.28 16.17
C TYR A 25 4.38 -25.26 16.67
N GLY A 26 3.40 -25.33 15.76
CA GLY A 26 1.97 -25.33 16.09
C GLY A 26 1.38 -26.65 16.55
N GLY A 27 2.19 -27.67 16.81
CA GLY A 27 1.76 -29.03 17.15
C GLY A 27 1.99 -29.45 18.61
N ALA A 28 1.78 -28.56 19.60
CA ALA A 28 1.89 -28.96 21.00
C ALA A 28 0.77 -28.30 21.84
N ASP A 29 -0.07 -29.19 22.38
CA ASP A 29 -0.98 -29.06 23.52
C ASP A 29 -2.18 -28.11 23.42
N GLU A 30 -3.36 -28.77 23.29
CA GLU A 30 -4.68 -28.25 23.64
C GLU A 30 -4.78 -27.99 25.15
N THR A 31 -4.24 -26.88 25.60
CA THR A 31 -4.64 -26.27 26.85
C THR A 31 -4.76 -24.77 26.65
N ASN A 32 -5.85 -24.19 27.11
CA ASN A 32 -6.35 -22.81 27.06
C ASN A 32 -5.35 -21.65 27.32
N SER A 33 -4.08 -21.80 27.11
CA SER A 33 -3.12 -20.72 27.11
C SER A 33 -3.01 -20.15 25.70
N ILE A 34 -3.45 -18.91 25.52
CA ILE A 34 -3.20 -18.12 24.31
C ILE A 34 -1.70 -18.24 24.04
N SER A 35 -1.33 -18.98 23.00
CA SER A 35 0.08 -19.19 22.68
C SER A 35 0.67 -17.84 22.29
N PHE A 36 1.47 -17.26 23.18
CA PHE A 36 2.17 -15.97 22.94
C PHE A 36 2.94 -16.02 21.61
N PHE A 37 3.41 -17.21 21.23
CA PHE A 37 4.07 -17.43 19.94
C PHE A 37 3.11 -17.23 18.77
N LEU A 38 1.89 -17.76 18.82
CA LEU A 38 0.88 -17.58 17.75
C LEU A 38 0.43 -16.13 17.65
N LEU A 39 0.29 -15.44 18.78
CA LEU A 39 -0.02 -14.01 18.80
C LEU A 39 1.09 -13.19 18.12
N THR A 40 2.34 -13.38 18.54
CA THR A 40 3.47 -12.62 17.99
C THR A 40 3.69 -12.91 16.50
N THR A 41 3.66 -14.17 16.10
CA THR A 41 3.83 -14.54 14.68
C THR A 41 2.68 -14.07 13.79
N GLY A 42 1.44 -14.14 14.27
CA GLY A 42 0.27 -13.65 13.54
C GLY A 42 0.27 -12.13 13.39
N LEU A 43 0.62 -11.40 14.45
CA LEU A 43 0.73 -9.93 14.40
C LEU A 43 1.88 -9.49 13.50
N LEU A 44 3.08 -10.04 13.67
CA LEU A 44 4.26 -9.68 12.85
C LEU A 44 4.08 -10.09 11.39
N GLY A 45 3.52 -11.28 11.15
CA GLY A 45 3.24 -11.77 9.80
C GLY A 45 2.15 -10.93 9.10
N GLY A 46 1.06 -10.62 9.81
CA GLY A 46 0.00 -9.75 9.33
C GLY A 46 0.49 -8.34 9.04
N MET A 47 1.31 -7.77 9.94
CA MET A 47 1.94 -6.46 9.75
C MET A 47 2.91 -6.48 8.56
N GLY A 48 3.69 -7.53 8.40
CA GLY A 48 4.59 -7.69 7.25
C GLY A 48 3.82 -7.70 5.93
N MET A 49 2.72 -8.45 5.84
CA MET A 49 1.84 -8.47 4.66
C MET A 49 1.20 -7.10 4.42
N PHE A 50 0.74 -6.41 5.46
CA PHE A 50 0.16 -5.08 5.38
C PHE A 50 1.16 -4.07 4.81
N LEU A 51 2.36 -3.98 5.39
CA LEU A 51 3.39 -3.04 4.96
C LEU A 51 3.89 -3.34 3.54
N TYR A 52 4.11 -4.61 3.23
CA TYR A 52 4.55 -5.02 1.90
C TYR A 52 3.47 -4.77 0.84
N GLY A 53 2.20 -5.04 1.17
CA GLY A 53 1.06 -4.72 0.31
C GLY A 53 0.95 -3.23 0.03
N MET A 54 1.14 -2.38 1.05
CA MET A 54 1.14 -0.93 0.91
C MET A 54 2.29 -0.45 0.01
N GLU A 55 3.52 -0.96 0.19
CA GLU A 55 4.68 -0.63 -0.65
C GLU A 55 4.44 -1.04 -2.11
N MET A 56 3.96 -2.26 -2.34
CA MET A 56 3.68 -2.79 -3.67
C MET A 56 2.59 -1.99 -4.40
N MET A 57 1.52 -1.63 -3.70
CA MET A 57 0.44 -0.79 -4.22
C MET A 57 0.98 0.59 -4.60
N SER A 58 1.74 1.23 -3.73
CA SER A 58 2.35 2.54 -3.95
C SER A 58 3.28 2.55 -5.16
N ASP A 59 4.17 1.58 -5.26
CA ASP A 59 5.14 1.50 -6.36
C ASP A 59 4.45 1.19 -7.70
N GLY A 60 3.46 0.32 -7.71
CA GLY A 60 2.65 0.06 -8.90
C GLY A 60 1.93 1.33 -9.39
N MET A 61 1.35 2.11 -8.49
CA MET A 61 0.70 3.39 -8.82
C MET A 61 1.69 4.44 -9.34
N LYS A 62 2.85 4.60 -8.69
CA LYS A 62 3.90 5.53 -9.14
C LYS A 62 4.38 5.23 -10.54
N VAL A 63 4.62 3.96 -10.86
CA VAL A 63 5.09 3.57 -12.20
C VAL A 63 3.99 3.78 -13.24
N THR A 64 2.73 3.46 -12.91
CA THR A 64 1.61 3.61 -13.85
C THR A 64 1.30 5.08 -14.15
N ALA A 65 1.41 5.95 -13.16
CA ALA A 65 0.96 7.34 -13.26
C ALA A 65 2.10 8.37 -13.39
N GLY A 66 3.36 7.98 -13.11
CA GLY A 66 4.47 8.89 -12.89
C GLY A 66 4.73 9.93 -14.00
N ASN A 67 4.68 9.51 -15.27
CA ASN A 67 4.91 10.44 -16.39
C ASN A 67 3.78 11.44 -16.61
N SER A 68 2.56 11.09 -16.21
CA SER A 68 1.38 11.96 -16.36
C SER A 68 1.26 12.99 -15.23
N MET A 69 1.81 12.70 -14.05
CA MET A 69 1.66 13.55 -12.85
C MET A 69 2.24 14.95 -13.06
N ARG A 70 3.43 15.04 -13.66
CA ARG A 70 4.07 16.33 -13.97
C ARG A 70 3.18 17.17 -14.88
N SER A 71 2.70 16.60 -15.98
CA SER A 71 1.84 17.30 -16.94
C SER A 71 0.48 17.73 -16.32
N ILE A 72 -0.07 16.92 -15.43
CA ILE A 72 -1.30 17.22 -14.69
C ILE A 72 -1.08 18.43 -13.77
N LEU A 73 0.02 18.42 -13.02
CA LEU A 73 0.36 19.53 -12.13
C LEU A 73 0.60 20.85 -12.89
N GLU A 74 1.35 20.81 -14.00
CA GLU A 74 1.65 22.01 -14.79
C GLU A 74 0.39 22.64 -15.43
N LYS A 75 -0.53 21.81 -15.95
CA LYS A 75 -1.67 22.28 -16.74
C LYS A 75 -2.93 22.60 -15.94
N LEU A 76 -3.18 21.87 -14.85
CA LEU A 76 -4.47 21.92 -14.14
C LEU A 76 -4.43 22.76 -12.86
N THR A 77 -3.30 23.35 -12.50
CA THR A 77 -3.18 24.14 -11.25
C THR A 77 -3.43 25.65 -11.41
N SER A 78 -3.87 26.09 -12.59
CA SER A 78 -4.18 27.51 -12.84
C SER A 78 -5.29 28.06 -11.93
N ASN A 79 -6.25 27.24 -11.53
CA ASN A 79 -7.31 27.58 -10.59
C ASN A 79 -6.99 27.01 -9.21
N LYS A 80 -7.04 27.83 -8.15
CA LYS A 80 -6.75 27.43 -6.77
C LYS A 80 -7.62 26.26 -6.26
N TYR A 81 -8.89 26.20 -6.64
CA TYR A 81 -9.77 25.07 -6.25
C TYR A 81 -9.40 23.80 -6.99
N LEU A 82 -9.09 23.94 -8.29
CA LEU A 82 -8.64 22.82 -9.10
C LEU A 82 -7.27 22.32 -8.61
N ALA A 83 -6.39 23.22 -8.17
CA ALA A 83 -5.11 22.87 -7.57
C ALA A 83 -5.26 21.98 -6.34
N VAL A 84 -6.26 22.20 -5.47
CA VAL A 84 -6.58 21.36 -4.32
C VAL A 84 -7.00 19.96 -4.78
N LEU A 85 -7.91 19.86 -5.74
CA LEU A 85 -8.37 18.56 -6.28
C LEU A 85 -7.22 17.80 -6.93
N VAL A 86 -6.40 18.48 -7.71
CA VAL A 86 -5.20 17.90 -8.35
C VAL A 86 -4.21 17.41 -7.30
N GLY A 87 -3.96 18.20 -6.25
CA GLY A 87 -3.09 17.83 -5.14
C GLY A 87 -3.58 16.57 -4.41
N ALA A 88 -4.88 16.50 -4.15
CA ALA A 88 -5.49 15.31 -3.54
C ALA A 88 -5.33 14.08 -4.43
N PHE A 89 -5.63 14.20 -5.72
CA PHE A 89 -5.50 13.11 -6.69
C PHE A 89 -4.05 12.65 -6.85
N VAL A 90 -3.12 13.57 -7.04
CA VAL A 90 -1.69 13.28 -7.19
C VAL A 90 -1.15 12.56 -5.96
N THR A 91 -1.49 13.03 -4.76
CA THR A 91 -1.02 12.41 -3.52
C THR A 91 -1.67 11.05 -3.27
N MET A 92 -2.94 10.88 -3.62
CA MET A 92 -3.61 9.58 -3.57
C MET A 92 -2.90 8.54 -4.46
N VAL A 93 -2.39 8.98 -5.63
CA VAL A 93 -1.63 8.10 -6.54
C VAL A 93 -0.19 7.88 -6.08
N ILE A 94 0.52 8.94 -5.70
CA ILE A 94 1.93 8.84 -5.24
C ILE A 94 2.02 8.17 -3.86
N GLN A 95 0.95 8.23 -3.06
CA GLN A 95 0.89 7.72 -1.68
C GLN A 95 1.92 8.37 -0.74
N SER A 96 2.34 9.60 -1.06
CA SER A 96 3.30 10.36 -0.26
C SER A 96 3.09 11.87 -0.44
N SER A 97 2.54 12.51 0.58
CA SER A 97 2.38 13.96 0.61
C SER A 97 3.73 14.69 0.67
N SER A 98 4.72 14.11 1.34
CA SER A 98 6.08 14.65 1.39
C SER A 98 6.74 14.65 0.01
N ALA A 99 6.63 13.56 -0.75
CA ALA A 99 7.15 13.48 -2.12
C ALA A 99 6.46 14.49 -3.03
N THR A 100 5.13 14.64 -2.92
CA THR A 100 4.36 15.64 -3.65
C THR A 100 4.85 17.05 -3.30
N THR A 101 5.05 17.35 -2.02
CA THR A 101 5.51 18.67 -1.57
C THR A 101 6.92 18.99 -2.09
N VAL A 102 7.86 18.07 -2.01
CA VAL A 102 9.23 18.26 -2.53
C VAL A 102 9.21 18.51 -4.04
N MET A 103 8.36 17.79 -4.78
CA MET A 103 8.19 18.00 -6.23
C MET A 103 7.64 19.42 -6.51
N LEU A 104 6.67 19.89 -5.72
CA LEU A 104 6.11 21.24 -5.85
C LEU A 104 7.15 22.31 -5.57
N VAL A 105 7.98 22.17 -4.54
CA VAL A 105 9.07 23.10 -4.25
C VAL A 105 10.01 23.19 -5.46
N SER A 106 10.34 22.06 -6.07
CA SER A 106 11.17 22.03 -7.28
C SER A 106 10.50 22.76 -8.45
N PHE A 107 9.18 22.62 -8.64
CA PHE A 107 8.44 23.30 -9.71
C PHE A 107 8.31 24.81 -9.46
N VAL A 108 8.14 25.25 -8.23
CA VAL A 108 8.14 26.68 -7.88
C VAL A 108 9.52 27.28 -8.11
N ASN A 109 10.58 26.62 -7.68
CA ASN A 109 11.96 27.08 -7.87
C ASN A 109 12.38 27.14 -9.33
N SER A 110 11.86 26.27 -10.19
CA SER A 110 12.09 26.28 -11.64
C SER A 110 11.17 27.23 -12.40
N GLY A 111 10.27 27.95 -11.71
CA GLY A 111 9.32 28.85 -12.34
C GLY A 111 8.17 28.17 -13.09
N LEU A 112 8.02 26.85 -12.97
CA LEU A 112 6.95 26.10 -13.63
C LEU A 112 5.58 26.29 -12.95
N LEU A 113 5.57 26.66 -11.67
CA LEU A 113 4.37 26.91 -10.88
C LEU A 113 4.52 28.18 -10.04
N ALA A 114 3.46 28.96 -9.94
CA ALA A 114 3.40 30.05 -8.98
C ALA A 114 3.23 29.50 -7.55
N PHE A 115 3.78 30.21 -6.57
CA PHE A 115 3.67 29.81 -5.16
C PHE A 115 2.20 29.65 -4.69
N SER A 116 1.31 30.53 -5.15
CA SER A 116 -0.13 30.45 -4.83
C SER A 116 -0.79 29.17 -5.35
N GLN A 117 -0.36 28.66 -6.50
CA GLN A 117 -0.83 27.39 -7.06
C GLN A 117 -0.30 26.20 -6.24
N ALA A 118 0.98 26.24 -5.86
CA ALA A 118 1.61 25.24 -5.02
C ALA A 118 0.92 25.09 -3.66
N LEU A 119 0.48 26.20 -3.04
CA LEU A 119 -0.29 26.16 -1.79
C LEU A 119 -1.59 25.36 -1.93
N GLY A 120 -2.31 25.56 -3.04
CA GLY A 120 -3.53 24.78 -3.31
C GLY A 120 -3.24 23.27 -3.41
N VAL A 121 -2.17 22.89 -4.11
CA VAL A 121 -1.77 21.48 -4.26
C VAL A 121 -1.32 20.90 -2.91
N ILE A 122 -0.60 21.66 -2.06
CA ILE A 122 -0.19 21.22 -0.72
C ILE A 122 -1.42 20.94 0.17
N LEU A 123 -2.40 21.85 0.17
CA LEU A 123 -3.65 21.61 0.90
C LEU A 123 -4.36 20.36 0.39
N GLY A 124 -4.42 20.18 -0.92
CA GLY A 124 -4.96 18.98 -1.55
C GLY A 124 -4.20 17.72 -1.18
N SER A 125 -2.87 17.78 -1.09
CA SER A 125 -2.03 16.63 -0.76
C SER A 125 -2.34 16.07 0.65
N ASN A 126 -2.67 16.91 1.60
CA ASN A 126 -3.11 16.48 2.93
C ASN A 126 -4.45 15.74 2.88
N ILE A 127 -5.38 16.20 2.03
CA ILE A 127 -6.64 15.51 1.79
C ILE A 127 -6.39 14.15 1.11
N GLY A 128 -5.52 14.11 0.10
CA GLY A 128 -5.18 12.88 -0.63
C GLY A 128 -4.62 11.77 0.26
N SER A 129 -3.84 12.13 1.27
CA SER A 129 -3.31 11.18 2.26
C SER A 129 -4.42 10.54 3.12
N THR A 130 -5.48 11.29 3.43
CA THR A 130 -6.59 10.79 4.25
C THR A 130 -7.53 9.87 3.46
N VAL A 131 -7.64 10.06 2.14
CA VAL A 131 -8.47 9.20 1.27
C VAL A 131 -7.98 7.76 1.32
N THR A 132 -6.67 7.53 1.30
CA THR A 132 -6.11 6.19 1.44
C THR A 132 -6.48 5.54 2.76
N ALA A 133 -6.35 6.27 3.87
CA ALA A 133 -6.76 5.79 5.19
C ALA A 133 -8.27 5.47 5.23
N GLN A 134 -9.08 6.27 4.56
CA GLN A 134 -10.53 6.05 4.46
C GLN A 134 -10.87 4.78 3.67
N ILE A 135 -10.16 4.53 2.55
CA ILE A 135 -10.35 3.30 1.76
C ILE A 135 -9.99 2.07 2.61
N VAL A 136 -8.91 2.15 3.39
CA VAL A 136 -8.49 1.08 4.31
C VAL A 136 -9.54 0.84 5.42
N ALA A 137 -10.27 1.86 5.84
CA ALA A 137 -11.32 1.74 6.85
C ALA A 137 -12.57 0.97 6.36
N PHE A 138 -12.81 0.90 5.05
CA PHE A 138 -13.87 0.04 4.50
C PHE A 138 -13.48 -1.43 4.66
N LYS A 139 -14.38 -2.24 5.23
CA LYS A 139 -14.18 -3.69 5.45
C LYS A 139 -14.19 -4.47 4.11
N VAL A 140 -13.15 -4.31 3.31
CA VAL A 140 -12.96 -5.06 2.05
C VAL A 140 -12.20 -6.38 2.28
N THR A 141 -12.01 -6.74 3.55
CA THR A 141 -11.22 -7.91 3.97
C THR A 141 -11.74 -9.23 3.41
N ASP A 142 -13.04 -9.34 3.16
CA ASP A 142 -13.64 -10.57 2.62
C ASP A 142 -13.28 -10.81 1.15
N TYR A 143 -12.98 -9.74 0.41
CA TYR A 143 -12.54 -9.83 -0.99
C TYR A 143 -11.02 -9.85 -1.15
N ALA A 144 -10.26 -9.81 -0.06
CA ALA A 144 -8.80 -9.73 -0.10
C ALA A 144 -8.16 -10.86 -0.90
N LEU A 145 -8.61 -12.10 -0.71
CA LEU A 145 -8.09 -13.26 -1.45
C LEU A 145 -8.40 -13.19 -2.95
N LEU A 146 -9.57 -12.67 -3.33
CA LEU A 146 -9.94 -12.48 -4.73
C LEU A 146 -9.06 -11.42 -5.38
N LEU A 147 -8.76 -10.33 -4.68
CA LEU A 147 -7.85 -9.29 -5.14
C LEU A 147 -6.42 -9.83 -5.29
N ILE A 148 -5.94 -10.64 -4.35
CA ILE A 148 -4.63 -11.30 -4.44
C ILE A 148 -4.58 -12.20 -5.68
N ALA A 149 -5.59 -13.03 -5.90
CA ALA A 149 -5.65 -13.92 -7.05
C ALA A 149 -5.68 -13.14 -8.37
N ALA A 150 -6.58 -12.16 -8.51
CA ALA A 150 -6.71 -11.35 -9.70
C ALA A 150 -5.42 -10.55 -9.98
N GLY A 151 -4.86 -9.87 -8.97
CA GLY A 151 -3.63 -9.11 -9.11
C GLY A 151 -2.43 -9.98 -9.47
N SER A 152 -2.31 -11.17 -8.87
CA SER A 152 -1.26 -12.14 -9.20
C SER A 152 -1.36 -12.61 -10.65
N LEU A 153 -2.54 -13.01 -11.10
CA LEU A 153 -2.75 -13.43 -12.49
C LEU A 153 -2.41 -12.30 -13.46
N MET A 154 -2.87 -11.07 -13.19
CA MET A 154 -2.56 -9.91 -14.04
C MET A 154 -1.05 -9.63 -14.07
N SER A 155 -0.36 -9.68 -12.94
CA SER A 155 1.07 -9.37 -12.87
C SER A 155 1.95 -10.44 -13.51
N LEU A 156 1.54 -11.74 -13.43
CA LEU A 156 2.32 -12.86 -13.96
C LEU A 156 2.09 -13.10 -15.45
N PHE A 157 0.85 -12.98 -15.92
CA PHE A 157 0.50 -13.35 -17.31
C PHE A 157 0.48 -12.16 -18.27
N SER A 158 0.52 -10.92 -17.77
CA SER A 158 0.52 -9.76 -18.66
C SER A 158 1.86 -9.51 -19.31
N LYS A 159 1.84 -9.31 -20.64
CA LYS A 159 2.99 -8.87 -21.44
C LYS A 159 3.15 -7.33 -21.48
N LYS A 160 2.10 -6.59 -21.10
CA LYS A 160 2.12 -5.11 -21.11
C LYS A 160 2.51 -4.59 -19.74
N ASP A 161 3.53 -3.74 -19.65
CA ASP A 161 4.03 -3.19 -18.40
C ASP A 161 2.94 -2.44 -17.61
N THR A 162 2.06 -1.70 -18.28
CA THR A 162 0.96 -0.99 -17.62
C THR A 162 -0.02 -1.95 -16.91
N VAL A 163 -0.38 -3.06 -17.55
CA VAL A 163 -1.29 -4.05 -16.98
C VAL A 163 -0.60 -4.83 -15.85
N LYS A 164 0.69 -5.12 -16.01
CA LYS A 164 1.51 -5.75 -14.97
C LYS A 164 1.59 -4.87 -13.72
N ASN A 165 1.83 -3.56 -13.89
CA ASN A 165 1.90 -2.62 -12.78
C ASN A 165 0.52 -2.44 -12.10
N LEU A 166 -0.58 -2.41 -12.88
CA LEU A 166 -1.93 -2.42 -12.33
C LEU A 166 -2.20 -3.72 -11.54
N GLY A 167 -1.68 -4.86 -12.01
CA GLY A 167 -1.70 -6.13 -11.30
C GLY A 167 -1.01 -6.03 -9.94
N PHE A 168 0.14 -5.35 -9.86
CA PHE A 168 0.83 -5.10 -8.59
C PHE A 168 0.03 -4.19 -7.65
N VAL A 169 -0.68 -3.19 -8.18
CA VAL A 169 -1.57 -2.35 -7.37
C VAL A 169 -2.69 -3.18 -6.74
N ILE A 170 -3.37 -4.01 -7.54
CA ILE A 170 -4.48 -4.86 -7.07
C ILE A 170 -3.96 -5.92 -6.08
N LEU A 171 -2.83 -6.55 -6.37
CA LEU A 171 -2.20 -7.53 -5.50
C LEU A 171 -1.79 -6.90 -4.16
N GLY A 172 -1.15 -5.72 -4.21
CA GLY A 172 -0.73 -4.98 -3.02
C GLY A 172 -1.93 -4.59 -2.15
N PHE A 173 -3.03 -4.16 -2.78
CA PHE A 173 -4.27 -3.86 -2.10
C PHE A 173 -4.85 -5.11 -1.40
N GLY A 174 -4.86 -6.24 -2.09
CA GLY A 174 -5.28 -7.52 -1.51
C GLY A 174 -4.42 -7.95 -0.32
N LEU A 175 -3.09 -7.86 -0.44
CA LEU A 175 -2.15 -8.19 0.65
C LEU A 175 -2.33 -7.27 1.86
N LEU A 176 -2.57 -5.97 1.64
CA LEU A 176 -2.83 -5.00 2.70
C LEU A 176 -4.07 -5.41 3.53
N PHE A 177 -5.19 -5.71 2.86
CA PHE A 177 -6.41 -6.12 3.57
C PHE A 177 -6.28 -7.51 4.20
N TYR A 178 -5.59 -8.43 3.55
CA TYR A 178 -5.36 -9.76 4.12
C TYR A 178 -4.47 -9.70 5.35
N GLY A 179 -3.40 -8.89 5.33
CA GLY A 179 -2.54 -8.64 6.48
C GLY A 179 -3.32 -8.05 7.67
N MET A 180 -4.20 -7.08 7.40
CA MET A 180 -5.08 -6.51 8.41
C MET A 180 -6.07 -7.53 8.98
N LYS A 181 -6.62 -8.41 8.14
CA LYS A 181 -7.47 -9.52 8.58
C LYS A 181 -6.72 -10.48 9.50
N VAL A 182 -5.51 -10.89 9.11
CA VAL A 182 -4.66 -11.79 9.92
C VAL A 182 -4.38 -11.17 11.29
N MET A 183 -4.00 -9.90 11.35
CA MET A 183 -3.79 -9.20 12.62
C MET A 183 -5.07 -9.17 13.47
N SER A 184 -6.21 -8.84 12.87
CA SER A 184 -7.51 -8.78 13.56
C SER A 184 -7.93 -10.16 14.10
N ASP A 185 -7.78 -11.21 13.30
CA ASP A 185 -8.15 -12.57 13.70
C ASP A 185 -7.24 -13.09 14.82
N THR A 186 -5.95 -12.77 14.77
CA THR A 186 -4.98 -13.10 15.81
C THR A 186 -5.32 -12.44 17.16
N MET A 187 -5.94 -11.26 17.16
CA MET A 187 -6.33 -10.53 18.37
C MET A 187 -7.69 -10.97 18.96
N LYS A 188 -8.47 -11.79 18.25
CA LYS A 188 -9.79 -12.26 18.74
C LYS A 188 -9.73 -13.00 20.08
N PRO A 189 -8.77 -13.92 20.32
CA PRO A 189 -8.70 -14.63 21.61
C PRO A 189 -8.52 -13.70 22.80
N LEU A 190 -7.76 -12.59 22.62
CA LEU A 190 -7.54 -11.60 23.70
C LEU A 190 -8.80 -10.77 24.04
N ARG A 191 -9.77 -10.70 23.11
CA ARG A 191 -11.04 -10.01 23.35
C ARG A 191 -12.07 -10.88 24.09
N SER A 192 -11.92 -12.19 23.99
CA SER A 192 -12.85 -13.16 24.56
C SER A 192 -12.42 -13.67 25.94
N ASP A 193 -11.23 -13.28 26.41
CA ASP A 193 -10.74 -13.63 27.75
C ASP A 193 -11.21 -12.55 28.74
N PRO A 194 -12.20 -12.84 29.62
CA PRO A 194 -12.58 -11.93 30.71
C PRO A 194 -11.51 -12.03 31.80
N ALA A 195 -10.61 -11.02 31.85
CA ALA A 195 -9.69 -10.85 32.99
C ALA A 195 -10.42 -10.62 34.33
#